data_038f262a51987fcf053f6f62ec072e6d
#
_entry.id   038f262a51987fcf053f6f62ec072e6d
#
_cell.length_a   1.000
_cell.length_b   1.000
_cell.length_c   1.000
_cell.angle_alpha   90.00
_cell.angle_beta   90.00
_cell.angle_gamma   90.00
#
_symmetry.space_group_name_H-M   'P 1'
#
loop_
_entity.id
_entity.type
_entity.pdbx_description
1 polymer ?
#
loop_
_entity_poly.entity_id
_entity_poly.type
_entity_poly.pdbx_seq_one_letter_code
_entity_poly.pdbx_strand_id
1 'polypeptide(L)'
;MCLWMTLLAHDTSQKQESRTPFMVSLTDLKWVELPERKGMQFAVLSGDPKTGPYTQMRKVPAGTDNALHSHSSEIKNVIISGVWYTGIDVASAKDFGPGSVVVMPGDWMHVSGCRAGTDCIFYQEGKGKFDFKPASEQPRNK
;
A
#
# COMPACT_ATOMS: atom_id res chain seq x y z
N MET A 1 -48.27 41.11 -15.92
CA MET A 1 -48.05 40.15 -14.80
C MET A 1 -46.65 39.61 -14.92
N CYS A 2 -45.68 40.17 -14.15
CA CYS A 2 -44.29 39.66 -14.11
C CYS A 2 -44.15 38.69 -12.95
N LEU A 3 -43.88 37.41 -13.28
CA LEU A 3 -43.52 36.39 -12.28
C LEU A 3 -42.07 36.59 -11.89
N TRP A 4 -41.84 36.95 -10.65
CA TRP A 4 -40.50 36.94 -10.04
C TRP A 4 -40.21 35.54 -9.54
N MET A 5 -39.28 34.87 -10.20
CA MET A 5 -38.68 33.62 -9.72
C MET A 5 -37.55 33.96 -8.72
N THR A 6 -37.82 33.77 -7.44
CA THR A 6 -36.79 33.79 -6.39
C THR A 6 -35.93 32.54 -6.49
N LEU A 7 -34.69 32.70 -6.93
CA LEU A 7 -33.67 31.68 -6.78
C LEU A 7 -33.28 31.56 -5.28
N LEU A 8 -33.67 30.46 -4.66
CA LEU A 8 -33.14 30.06 -3.37
C LEU A 8 -31.69 29.56 -3.59
N ALA A 9 -30.72 30.39 -3.24
CA ALA A 9 -29.33 29.98 -3.15
C ALA A 9 -29.20 29.00 -1.96
N HIS A 10 -28.95 27.73 -2.26
CA HIS A 10 -28.55 26.78 -1.24
C HIS A 10 -27.09 27.08 -0.86
N ASP A 11 -26.91 27.71 0.27
CA ASP A 11 -25.61 27.88 0.92
C ASP A 11 -25.17 26.51 1.46
N THR A 12 -24.42 25.75 0.67
CA THR A 12 -23.70 24.56 1.12
C THR A 12 -22.38 25.00 1.74
N SER A 13 -22.45 25.69 2.87
CA SER A 13 -21.32 25.89 3.75
C SER A 13 -20.87 24.53 4.27
N GLN A 14 -19.99 23.86 3.53
CA GLN A 14 -19.27 22.68 3.99
C GLN A 14 -18.42 23.11 5.17
N LYS A 15 -18.86 22.76 6.38
CA LYS A 15 -18.10 22.93 7.61
C LYS A 15 -16.83 22.12 7.44
N GLN A 16 -15.72 22.78 7.09
CA GLN A 16 -14.41 22.17 7.00
C GLN A 16 -14.01 21.74 8.41
N GLU A 17 -14.15 20.44 8.71
CA GLU A 17 -13.64 19.88 9.94
C GLU A 17 -12.14 20.19 10.00
N SER A 18 -11.72 20.95 11.02
CA SER A 18 -10.31 21.24 11.26
C SER A 18 -9.63 19.92 11.64
N ARG A 19 -8.98 19.27 10.65
CA ARG A 19 -8.20 18.07 10.89
C ARG A 19 -6.94 18.47 11.65
N THR A 20 -6.70 17.81 12.78
CA THR A 20 -5.43 17.95 13.51
C THR A 20 -4.29 17.47 12.60
N PRO A 21 -3.20 18.23 12.43
CA PRO A 21 -2.05 17.79 11.66
C PRO A 21 -1.49 16.48 12.23
N PHE A 22 -1.18 15.53 11.33
CA PHE A 22 -0.48 14.30 11.68
C PHE A 22 0.96 14.39 11.16
N MET A 23 1.92 14.29 12.07
CA MET A 23 3.36 14.34 11.76
C MET A 23 4.08 13.27 12.58
N VAL A 24 4.84 12.42 11.92
CA VAL A 24 5.64 11.39 12.56
C VAL A 24 6.97 11.23 11.83
N SER A 25 8.08 11.20 12.58
CA SER A 25 9.38 10.87 12.00
C SER A 25 9.52 9.37 11.79
N LEU A 26 10.40 8.96 10.88
CA LEU A 26 10.67 7.53 10.63
C LEU A 26 11.10 6.80 11.92
N THR A 27 11.83 7.47 12.79
CA THR A 27 12.32 6.92 14.07
C THR A 27 11.23 6.76 15.12
N ASP A 28 10.13 7.51 14.99
CA ASP A 28 9.01 7.51 15.95
C ASP A 28 7.86 6.60 15.52
N LEU A 29 7.96 5.99 14.34
CA LEU A 29 6.97 5.04 13.86
C LEU A 29 6.81 3.86 14.81
N LYS A 30 5.58 3.46 15.06
CA LYS A 30 5.25 2.28 15.88
C LYS A 30 5.27 1.03 15.01
N TRP A 31 6.44 0.47 14.84
CA TRP A 31 6.65 -0.74 14.06
C TRP A 31 6.08 -1.96 14.77
N VAL A 32 5.32 -2.77 14.03
CA VAL A 32 4.76 -4.05 14.47
C VAL A 32 5.28 -5.13 13.55
N GLU A 33 5.85 -6.20 14.11
CA GLU A 33 6.31 -7.36 13.33
C GLU A 33 5.13 -8.24 12.91
N LEU A 34 5.19 -8.77 11.68
CA LEU A 34 4.24 -9.77 11.21
C LEU A 34 4.58 -11.13 11.85
N PRO A 35 3.67 -11.74 12.64
CA PRO A 35 3.95 -12.99 13.35
C PRO A 35 4.41 -14.14 12.46
N GLU A 36 3.81 -14.25 11.27
CA GLU A 36 4.06 -15.32 10.29
C GLU A 36 5.24 -15.00 9.36
N ARG A 37 5.83 -13.81 9.44
CA ARG A 37 6.90 -13.35 8.53
C ARG A 37 7.98 -12.59 9.29
N LYS A 38 8.86 -13.36 9.92
CA LYS A 38 9.95 -12.83 10.75
C LYS A 38 10.73 -11.70 10.07
N GLY A 39 10.92 -10.60 10.79
CA GLY A 39 11.64 -9.42 10.33
C GLY A 39 10.84 -8.47 9.45
N MET A 40 9.70 -8.88 8.90
CA MET A 40 8.80 -7.96 8.21
C MET A 40 7.99 -7.15 9.22
N GLN A 41 7.99 -5.84 9.04
CA GLN A 41 7.32 -4.91 9.94
C GLN A 41 6.41 -3.96 9.17
N PHE A 42 5.40 -3.45 9.85
CA PHE A 42 4.53 -2.39 9.35
C PHE A 42 4.21 -1.38 10.46
N ALA A 43 3.89 -0.16 10.06
CA ALA A 43 3.38 0.87 10.95
C ALA A 43 2.20 1.56 10.27
N VAL A 44 0.99 1.37 10.78
CA VAL A 44 -0.22 1.95 10.21
C VAL A 44 -0.22 3.46 10.43
N LEU A 45 -0.48 4.23 9.38
CA LEU A 45 -0.59 5.69 9.40
C LEU A 45 -2.06 6.13 9.41
N SER A 46 -2.91 5.45 8.64
CA SER A 46 -4.36 5.71 8.62
C SER A 46 -5.13 4.47 8.18
N GLY A 47 -6.40 4.41 8.53
CA GLY A 47 -7.28 3.29 8.21
C GLY A 47 -6.93 2.02 8.98
N ASP A 48 -7.43 0.88 8.51
CA ASP A 48 -7.15 -0.43 9.10
C ASP A 48 -6.95 -1.46 7.98
N PRO A 49 -5.70 -1.96 7.78
CA PRO A 49 -5.42 -2.94 6.73
C PRO A 49 -6.17 -4.28 6.90
N LYS A 50 -6.74 -4.55 8.07
CA LYS A 50 -7.52 -5.78 8.30
C LYS A 50 -8.95 -5.70 7.75
N THR A 51 -9.49 -4.50 7.62
CA THR A 51 -10.92 -4.30 7.34
C THR A 51 -11.23 -3.46 6.10
N GLY A 52 -10.31 -2.62 5.64
CA GLY A 52 -10.59 -1.70 4.54
C GLY A 52 -9.36 -0.92 4.06
N PRO A 53 -9.58 0.22 3.39
CA PRO A 53 -8.50 1.07 2.89
C PRO A 53 -7.57 1.55 4.02
N TYR A 54 -6.29 1.64 3.70
CA TYR A 54 -5.27 2.00 4.67
C TYR A 54 -4.09 2.72 4.01
N THR A 55 -3.31 3.39 4.84
CA THR A 55 -1.93 3.79 4.54
C THR A 55 -1.01 3.31 5.66
N GLN A 56 0.17 2.85 5.30
CA GLN A 56 1.16 2.35 6.26
C GLN A 56 2.58 2.49 5.72
N MET A 57 3.53 2.44 6.63
CA MET A 57 4.92 2.16 6.30
C MET A 57 5.18 0.67 6.38
N ARG A 58 5.99 0.16 5.47
CA ARG A 58 6.46 -1.24 5.45
C ARG A 58 7.97 -1.27 5.56
N LYS A 59 8.46 -2.28 6.28
CA LYS A 59 9.88 -2.61 6.32
C LYS A 59 10.05 -4.09 6.00
N VAL A 60 10.87 -4.37 5.01
CA VAL A 60 11.14 -5.73 4.52
C VAL A 60 12.66 -5.96 4.54
N PRO A 61 13.13 -7.02 5.22
CA PRO A 61 14.55 -7.30 5.30
C PRO A 61 15.19 -7.47 3.91
N ALA A 62 16.43 -7.00 3.77
CA ALA A 62 17.23 -7.24 2.59
C ALA A 62 17.33 -8.75 2.29
N GLY A 63 17.26 -9.11 1.01
CA GLY A 63 17.30 -10.50 0.56
C GLY A 63 15.98 -11.27 0.71
N THR A 64 14.88 -10.59 1.03
CA THR A 64 13.56 -11.24 1.10
C THR A 64 12.98 -11.46 -0.28
N ASP A 65 12.51 -12.67 -0.55
CA ASP A 65 11.77 -13.04 -1.74
C ASP A 65 10.34 -13.43 -1.39
N ASN A 66 9.38 -12.88 -2.13
CA ASN A 66 7.98 -13.28 -2.09
C ASN A 66 7.67 -14.08 -3.35
N ALA A 67 7.31 -15.35 -3.17
CA ALA A 67 6.88 -16.21 -4.26
C ALA A 67 5.63 -15.64 -4.98
N LEU A 68 5.29 -16.19 -6.12
CA LEU A 68 4.15 -15.75 -6.93
C LEU A 68 2.87 -15.68 -6.11
N HIS A 69 2.24 -14.52 -6.09
CA HIS A 69 1.05 -14.22 -5.31
C HIS A 69 0.25 -13.07 -5.93
N SER A 70 -0.89 -12.77 -5.36
CA SER A 70 -1.68 -11.58 -5.66
C SER A 70 -2.28 -10.97 -4.38
N HIS A 71 -2.86 -9.80 -4.52
CA HIS A 71 -3.65 -9.12 -3.51
C HIS A 71 -5.04 -8.83 -4.07
N SER A 72 -6.09 -8.89 -3.25
CA SER A 72 -7.46 -8.65 -3.73
C SER A 72 -7.70 -7.21 -4.17
N SER A 73 -7.02 -6.26 -3.53
CA SER A 73 -7.18 -4.83 -3.80
C SER A 73 -5.89 -4.23 -4.37
N GLU A 74 -6.03 -3.14 -5.11
CA GLU A 74 -4.88 -2.37 -5.61
C GLU A 74 -4.01 -1.89 -4.45
N ILE A 75 -2.70 -2.05 -4.63
CA ILE A 75 -1.67 -1.57 -3.72
C ILE A 75 -0.71 -0.65 -4.47
N LYS A 76 -0.40 0.49 -3.87
CA LYS A 76 0.64 1.42 -4.32
C LYS A 76 1.77 1.45 -3.31
N ASN A 77 3.00 1.29 -3.79
CA ASN A 77 4.20 1.44 -2.98
C ASN A 77 5.04 2.62 -3.49
N VAL A 78 5.55 3.42 -2.57
CA VAL A 78 6.58 4.45 -2.84
C VAL A 78 7.84 4.05 -2.08
N ILE A 79 8.89 3.71 -2.81
CA ILE A 79 10.13 3.20 -2.25
C ILE A 79 10.93 4.33 -1.61
N ILE A 80 11.35 4.15 -0.35
CA ILE A 80 12.10 5.13 0.44
C ILE A 80 13.55 4.68 0.61
N SER A 81 13.79 3.40 0.89
CA SER A 81 15.13 2.83 0.98
C SER A 81 15.18 1.40 0.46
N GLY A 82 16.37 0.91 0.18
CA GLY A 82 16.59 -0.40 -0.43
C GLY A 82 16.20 -0.44 -1.90
N VAL A 83 16.23 -1.63 -2.48
CA VAL A 83 15.82 -1.89 -3.86
C VAL A 83 14.71 -2.94 -3.84
N TRP A 84 13.49 -2.51 -4.09
CA TRP A 84 12.34 -3.39 -4.26
C TRP A 84 12.31 -3.93 -5.69
N TYR A 85 11.99 -5.20 -5.88
CA TYR A 85 11.74 -5.74 -7.21
C TYR A 85 10.34 -6.33 -7.32
N THR A 86 9.76 -6.29 -8.51
CA THR A 86 8.50 -6.96 -8.82
C THR A 86 8.35 -7.20 -10.33
N GLY A 87 7.57 -8.20 -10.69
CA GLY A 87 7.25 -8.58 -12.05
C GLY A 87 6.36 -9.82 -12.09
N ILE A 88 5.98 -10.25 -13.29
CA ILE A 88 5.14 -11.45 -13.48
C ILE A 88 5.90 -12.76 -13.16
N ASP A 89 7.21 -12.72 -13.25
CA ASP A 89 8.11 -13.80 -12.89
C ASP A 89 9.49 -13.26 -12.51
N VAL A 90 10.36 -14.12 -11.98
CA VAL A 90 11.69 -13.71 -11.51
C VAL A 90 12.58 -13.20 -12.65
N ALA A 91 12.46 -13.78 -13.85
CA ALA A 91 13.32 -13.44 -14.97
C ALA A 91 13.01 -12.06 -15.57
N SER A 92 11.74 -11.66 -15.54
CA SER A 92 11.26 -10.36 -16.06
C SER A 92 11.07 -9.30 -14.98
N ALA A 93 11.27 -9.63 -13.71
CA ALA A 93 11.14 -8.68 -12.60
C ALA A 93 12.12 -7.51 -12.75
N LYS A 94 11.64 -6.31 -12.45
CA LYS A 94 12.42 -5.07 -12.51
C LYS A 94 12.70 -4.55 -11.11
N ASP A 95 13.81 -3.83 -10.98
CA ASP A 95 14.27 -3.21 -9.76
C ASP A 95 13.78 -1.77 -9.63
N PHE A 96 13.38 -1.40 -8.42
CA PHE A 96 12.84 -0.10 -8.08
C PHE A 96 13.56 0.44 -6.84
N GLY A 97 14.43 1.42 -7.05
CA GLY A 97 15.17 2.10 -5.98
C GLY A 97 14.37 3.22 -5.32
N PRO A 98 14.99 3.93 -4.36
CA PRO A 98 14.36 5.05 -3.65
C PRO A 98 13.77 6.11 -4.60
N GLY A 99 12.56 6.58 -4.28
CA GLY A 99 11.77 7.51 -5.09
C GLY A 99 10.91 6.85 -6.16
N SER A 100 11.06 5.55 -6.41
CA SER A 100 10.22 4.82 -7.36
C SER A 100 8.81 4.60 -6.83
N VAL A 101 7.84 4.56 -7.76
CA VAL A 101 6.44 4.26 -7.48
C VAL A 101 6.05 2.98 -8.20
N VAL A 102 5.43 2.05 -7.48
CA VAL A 102 4.92 0.77 -8.01
C VAL A 102 3.45 0.67 -7.68
N VAL A 103 2.60 0.51 -8.70
CA VAL A 103 1.16 0.27 -8.55
C VAL A 103 0.84 -1.13 -9.01
N MET A 104 0.27 -1.93 -8.13
CA MET A 104 -0.12 -3.32 -8.38
C MET A 104 -1.65 -3.39 -8.36
N PRO A 105 -2.30 -3.61 -9.51
CA PRO A 105 -3.76 -3.79 -9.56
C PRO A 105 -4.21 -4.98 -8.71
N GLY A 106 -5.46 -4.94 -8.25
CA GLY A 106 -6.07 -6.10 -7.60
C GLY A 106 -6.00 -7.35 -8.50
N ASP A 107 -5.77 -8.49 -7.88
CA ASP A 107 -5.66 -9.82 -8.51
C ASP A 107 -4.51 -10.00 -9.52
N TRP A 108 -3.64 -9.00 -9.66
CA TRP A 108 -2.46 -9.14 -10.50
C TRP A 108 -1.44 -10.10 -9.87
N MET A 109 -1.16 -11.20 -10.59
CA MET A 109 -0.18 -12.20 -10.17
C MET A 109 1.22 -11.70 -10.37
N HIS A 110 2.03 -11.68 -9.30
CA HIS A 110 3.40 -11.16 -9.34
C HIS A 110 4.32 -11.84 -8.32
N VAL A 111 5.60 -11.77 -8.60
CA VAL A 111 6.68 -11.97 -7.63
C VAL A 111 7.16 -10.63 -7.13
N SER A 112 7.72 -10.59 -5.94
CA SER A 112 8.30 -9.37 -5.41
C SER A 112 9.35 -9.67 -4.34
N GLY A 113 10.10 -8.65 -3.94
CA GLY A 113 11.02 -8.79 -2.83
C GLY A 113 11.92 -7.57 -2.64
N CYS A 114 12.85 -7.73 -1.71
CA CYS A 114 13.88 -6.75 -1.43
C CYS A 114 15.25 -7.32 -1.79
N ARG A 115 15.98 -6.65 -2.66
CA ARG A 115 17.33 -7.09 -3.04
C ARG A 115 18.26 -7.12 -1.83
N ALA A 116 19.29 -7.96 -1.89
CA ALA A 116 20.33 -8.01 -0.86
C ALA A 116 21.04 -6.65 -0.72
N GLY A 117 21.51 -6.36 0.47
CA GLY A 117 22.29 -5.16 0.80
C GLY A 117 21.60 -4.27 1.83
N THR A 118 20.50 -3.62 1.47
CA THR A 118 19.78 -2.67 2.34
C THR A 118 18.33 -3.08 2.50
N ASP A 119 17.80 -3.03 3.72
CA ASP A 119 16.36 -3.25 3.98
C ASP A 119 15.50 -2.30 3.16
N CYS A 120 14.43 -2.83 2.59
CA CYS A 120 13.44 -2.02 1.90
C CYS A 120 12.50 -1.37 2.90
N ILE A 121 12.38 -0.06 2.81
CA ILE A 121 11.35 0.72 3.48
C ILE A 121 10.52 1.41 2.40
N PHE A 122 9.21 1.32 2.49
CA PHE A 122 8.31 1.97 1.55
C PHE A 122 7.00 2.39 2.21
N TYR A 123 6.45 3.50 1.72
CA TYR A 123 5.07 3.88 1.99
C TYR A 123 4.16 3.01 1.15
N GLN A 124 3.12 2.49 1.76
CA GLN A 124 2.13 1.65 1.10
C GLN A 124 0.72 2.20 1.30
N GLU A 125 -0.04 2.25 0.22
CA GLU A 125 -1.46 2.59 0.20
C GLU A 125 -2.24 1.43 -0.39
N GLY A 126 -3.25 0.95 0.33
CA GLY A 126 -4.18 -0.07 -0.14
C GLY A 126 -5.57 0.50 -0.32
N LYS A 127 -6.22 0.21 -1.44
CA LYS A 127 -7.61 0.63 -1.72
C LYS A 127 -8.67 -0.21 -1.00
N GLY A 128 -8.28 -1.33 -0.41
CA GLY A 128 -9.10 -2.22 0.38
C GLY A 128 -8.27 -2.87 1.46
N LYS A 129 -8.82 -3.87 2.16
CA LYS A 129 -8.06 -4.63 3.15
C LYS A 129 -6.82 -5.26 2.52
N PHE A 130 -5.76 -5.38 3.32
CA PHE A 130 -4.56 -6.11 2.92
C PHE A 130 -4.80 -7.61 3.02
N ASP A 131 -4.47 -8.34 1.97
CA ASP A 131 -4.35 -9.79 1.97
C ASP A 131 -3.14 -10.22 1.14
N PHE A 132 -2.73 -11.45 1.30
CA PHE A 132 -1.67 -12.09 0.54
C PHE A 132 -2.19 -13.46 0.08
N LYS A 133 -2.36 -13.62 -1.22
CA LYS A 133 -2.93 -14.84 -1.84
C LYS A 133 -1.84 -15.58 -2.62
N PRO A 134 -1.15 -16.57 -2.02
CA PRO A 134 -0.15 -17.36 -2.71
C PRO A 134 -0.76 -18.07 -3.93
N ALA A 135 -0.01 -18.15 -5.04
CA ALA A 135 -0.46 -18.87 -6.25
C ALA A 135 -0.76 -20.35 -5.99
N SER A 136 -0.02 -20.97 -5.06
CA SER A 136 -0.22 -22.37 -4.66
C SER A 136 -1.58 -22.65 -4.01
N GLU A 137 -2.23 -21.62 -3.46
CA GLU A 137 -3.52 -21.71 -2.75
C GLU A 137 -4.70 -21.22 -3.60
N GLN A 138 -4.45 -20.77 -4.83
CA GLN A 138 -5.49 -20.27 -5.72
C GLN A 138 -6.01 -21.41 -6.64
N PRO A 139 -7.32 -21.44 -6.96
CA PRO A 139 -7.87 -22.40 -7.90
C PRO A 139 -7.14 -22.30 -9.25
N ARG A 140 -6.64 -23.41 -9.76
CA ARG A 140 -6.10 -23.45 -11.12
C ARG A 140 -7.27 -23.36 -12.08
N ASN A 141 -7.37 -22.28 -12.81
CA ASN A 141 -8.26 -22.22 -13.96
C ASN A 141 -7.81 -23.30 -14.97
N LYS A 142 -8.67 -24.30 -15.18
CA LYS A 142 -8.50 -25.33 -16.21
C LYS A 142 -8.85 -24.78 -17.56
#